data_664ac7f5c6895993caf6d512c263169e
#
_entry.id   664ac7f5c6895993caf6d512c263169e
#
_cell.length_a   1.000
_cell.length_b   1.000
_cell.length_c   1.000
_cell.angle_alpha   90.00
_cell.angle_beta   90.00
_cell.angle_gamma   90.00
#
_symmetry.space_group_name_H-M   'P 1'
#
loop_
_entity.id
_entity.type
_entity.pdbx_description
1 polymer ?
#
loop_
_entity_poly.entity_id
_entity_poly.type
_entity_poly.pdbx_seq_one_letter_code
_entity_poly.pdbx_strand_id
1 'polypeptide(L)'
;ESLRPTKTALPFHISADASGYVRAAAKTVEQSFEPFRDNKACTSFNQWPYGLENKKGYAAALPDEQLKRQLNSRTASYLLGELDILPLYGFDESCSAMAQGPTRLARGFAYVKFVNDTLKANHKAIMVNACGHDARCMFASEIALPILFN
;
A
#
# COMPACT_ATOMS: atom_id res chain seq x y z
N GLU A 1 1.91 2.68 -18.77
CA GLU A 1 0.93 1.76 -18.15
C GLU A 1 0.67 2.21 -16.73
N SER A 2 -0.58 2.44 -16.46
CA SER A 2 -1.10 2.96 -15.20
C SER A 2 -1.13 1.87 -14.13
N LEU A 3 -0.64 2.17 -12.94
CA LEU A 3 -0.54 1.27 -11.81
C LEU A 3 -1.77 1.41 -10.88
N ARG A 4 -2.93 0.91 -11.30
CA ARG A 4 -4.16 1.05 -10.50
C ARG A 4 -4.68 -0.26 -9.92
N PRO A 5 -5.25 -0.22 -8.71
CA PRO A 5 -6.11 -1.27 -8.23
C PRO A 5 -7.46 -1.25 -8.97
N THR A 6 -7.89 -2.36 -9.49
CA THR A 6 -9.29 -2.55 -9.86
C THR A 6 -10.15 -2.74 -8.62
N LYS A 7 -11.37 -2.25 -8.70
CA LYS A 7 -12.38 -2.37 -7.66
C LYS A 7 -12.70 -3.84 -7.38
N THR A 8 -11.95 -4.48 -6.52
CA THR A 8 -12.50 -5.57 -5.75
C THR A 8 -12.62 -5.04 -4.32
N ALA A 9 -13.85 -4.88 -3.87
CA ALA A 9 -14.10 -4.46 -2.50
C ALA A 9 -13.37 -5.41 -1.55
N LEU A 10 -12.51 -4.85 -0.70
CA LEU A 10 -11.96 -5.60 0.41
C LEU A 10 -13.10 -5.94 1.34
N PRO A 11 -13.42 -7.20 1.60
CA PRO A 11 -14.33 -7.53 2.66
C PRO A 11 -13.61 -7.34 4.00
N PHE A 12 -13.56 -6.11 4.50
CA PHE A 12 -13.22 -5.87 5.89
C PHE A 12 -14.43 -6.25 6.75
N HIS A 13 -14.28 -7.28 7.56
CA HIS A 13 -15.12 -7.46 8.72
C HIS A 13 -14.55 -6.61 9.85
N ILE A 14 -15.26 -5.57 10.21
CA ILE A 14 -14.99 -4.79 11.41
C ILE A 14 -15.77 -5.45 12.54
N SER A 15 -15.09 -6.10 13.47
CA SER A 15 -15.70 -6.55 14.73
C SER A 15 -15.24 -5.63 15.85
N ALA A 16 -16.19 -5.09 16.60
CA ALA A 16 -15.89 -4.46 17.88
C ALA A 16 -15.68 -5.56 18.93
N ASP A 17 -14.55 -5.54 19.63
CA ASP A 17 -14.36 -6.35 20.81
C ASP A 17 -15.02 -5.70 22.04
N ALA A 18 -15.05 -6.42 23.16
CA ALA A 18 -15.66 -5.96 24.40
C ALA A 18 -14.97 -4.71 25.01
N SER A 19 -13.83 -4.26 24.48
CA SER A 19 -13.12 -3.04 24.88
C SER A 19 -13.45 -1.83 24.00
N GLY A 20 -14.29 -1.99 22.97
CA GLY A 20 -14.64 -0.93 22.03
C GLY A 20 -13.62 -0.66 20.95
N TYR A 21 -12.55 -1.46 20.85
CA TYR A 21 -11.61 -1.41 19.74
C TYR A 21 -12.17 -2.14 18.53
N VAL A 22 -12.12 -1.46 17.39
CA VAL A 22 -12.54 -2.03 16.11
C VAL A 22 -11.41 -2.90 15.56
N ARG A 23 -11.59 -4.22 15.57
CA ARG A 23 -10.71 -5.14 14.85
C ARG A 23 -11.20 -5.31 13.43
N ALA A 24 -10.33 -4.98 12.49
CA ALA A 24 -10.54 -5.35 11.09
C ALA A 24 -9.98 -6.76 10.86
N ALA A 25 -10.85 -7.74 10.73
CA ALA A 25 -10.45 -9.03 10.19
C ALA A 25 -10.38 -8.92 8.67
N ALA A 26 -9.18 -8.85 8.11
CA ALA A 26 -8.99 -8.94 6.66
C ALA A 26 -9.31 -10.37 6.21
N LYS A 27 -10.50 -10.60 5.70
CA LYS A 27 -10.76 -11.77 4.85
C LYS A 27 -10.23 -11.43 3.46
N THR A 28 -9.19 -12.12 3.05
CA THR A 28 -8.63 -12.20 1.69
C THR A 28 -8.78 -10.94 0.85
N VAL A 29 -7.71 -10.14 0.84
CA VAL A 29 -7.63 -8.96 -0.02
C VAL A 29 -7.29 -9.42 -1.43
N GLU A 30 -8.28 -9.70 -2.25
CA GLU A 30 -8.07 -9.77 -3.69
C GLU A 30 -8.20 -8.36 -4.26
N GLN A 31 -7.09 -7.66 -4.33
CA GLN A 31 -6.99 -6.45 -5.13
C GLN A 31 -6.14 -6.74 -6.36
N SER A 32 -6.73 -6.58 -7.52
CA SER A 32 -5.99 -6.52 -8.75
C SER A 32 -5.73 -5.05 -9.12
N PHE A 33 -4.51 -4.75 -9.54
CA PHE A 33 -4.19 -3.50 -10.17
C PHE A 33 -4.35 -3.71 -11.69
N GLU A 34 -5.26 -2.99 -12.33
CA GLU A 34 -5.37 -2.98 -13.78
C GLU A 34 -4.97 -1.61 -14.34
N PRO A 35 -4.48 -1.57 -15.58
CA PRO A 35 -4.25 -0.31 -16.26
C PRO A 35 -5.55 0.51 -16.30
N PHE A 36 -5.46 1.75 -15.91
CA PHE A 36 -6.62 2.64 -15.87
C PHE A 36 -6.96 3.10 -17.29
N ARG A 37 -7.93 2.45 -17.88
CA ARG A 37 -8.31 2.70 -19.28
C ARG A 37 -9.26 3.88 -19.45
N ASP A 38 -10.06 4.22 -18.44
CA ASP A 38 -10.97 5.36 -18.50
C ASP A 38 -10.93 6.13 -17.19
N ASN A 39 -10.38 7.35 -17.25
CA ASN A 39 -10.09 8.12 -16.06
C ASN A 39 -10.70 9.52 -16.07
N LYS A 40 -11.95 9.62 -16.39
CA LYS A 40 -12.67 10.90 -16.27
C LYS A 40 -12.77 11.40 -14.84
N ALA A 41 -12.68 10.49 -13.86
CA ALA A 41 -12.83 10.81 -12.44
C ALA A 41 -11.53 11.22 -11.74
N CYS A 42 -10.34 10.78 -12.20
CA CYS A 42 -9.06 11.11 -11.59
C CYS A 42 -7.93 11.20 -12.60
N THR A 43 -7.77 12.35 -13.23
CA THR A 43 -6.75 12.59 -14.27
C THR A 43 -5.31 12.57 -13.74
N SER A 44 -5.11 12.76 -12.44
CA SER A 44 -3.80 12.83 -11.79
C SER A 44 -3.32 11.51 -11.18
N PHE A 45 -4.04 10.43 -11.39
CA PHE A 45 -3.78 9.16 -10.69
C PHE A 45 -2.38 8.58 -10.90
N ASN A 46 -1.77 8.80 -12.07
CA ASN A 46 -0.44 8.28 -12.42
C ASN A 46 0.68 9.31 -12.22
N GLN A 47 0.35 10.48 -11.71
CA GLN A 47 1.36 11.51 -11.44
C GLN A 47 2.15 11.19 -10.17
N TRP A 48 3.41 11.60 -10.15
CA TRP A 48 4.27 11.49 -8.99
C TRP A 48 3.66 12.17 -7.75
N PRO A 49 3.67 11.56 -6.55
CA PRO A 49 4.37 10.30 -6.18
C PRO A 49 3.55 9.02 -6.37
N TYR A 50 2.31 9.08 -6.87
CA TYR A 50 1.44 7.90 -7.00
C TYR A 50 1.69 7.07 -8.26
N GLY A 51 2.36 7.64 -9.23
CA GLY A 51 2.80 6.99 -10.45
C GLY A 51 4.10 7.58 -10.93
N LEU A 52 4.49 7.29 -12.17
CA LEU A 52 5.78 7.69 -12.73
C LEU A 52 5.69 8.92 -13.65
N GLU A 53 4.51 9.50 -13.85
CA GLU A 53 4.37 10.72 -14.63
C GLU A 53 4.83 11.94 -13.83
N ASN A 54 5.51 12.87 -14.49
CA ASN A 54 6.00 14.12 -13.88
C ASN A 54 6.83 13.90 -12.61
N LYS A 55 7.72 12.91 -12.65
CA LYS A 55 8.64 12.61 -11.55
C LYS A 55 9.44 13.84 -11.11
N LYS A 56 9.76 13.92 -9.82
CA LYS A 56 10.51 15.02 -9.20
C LYS A 56 11.75 14.52 -8.48
N GLY A 57 12.67 15.45 -8.19
CA GLY A 57 13.90 15.16 -7.45
C GLY A 57 14.75 14.08 -8.13
N TYR A 58 15.33 13.19 -7.36
CA TYR A 58 16.19 12.11 -7.84
C TYR A 58 15.49 11.21 -8.90
N ALA A 59 14.21 10.93 -8.71
CA ALA A 59 13.46 10.07 -9.63
C ALA A 59 13.33 10.68 -11.04
N ALA A 60 13.31 12.01 -11.17
CA ALA A 60 13.20 12.69 -12.46
C ALA A 60 14.42 12.44 -13.37
N ALA A 61 15.58 12.19 -12.79
CA ALA A 61 16.83 11.93 -13.53
C ALA A 61 16.94 10.49 -14.04
N LEU A 62 16.04 9.59 -13.64
CA LEU A 62 16.12 8.17 -13.97
C LEU A 62 15.02 7.75 -14.94
N PRO A 63 15.34 6.92 -15.95
CA PRO A 63 14.34 6.27 -16.79
C PRO A 63 13.40 5.38 -15.96
N ASP A 64 12.12 5.28 -16.34
CA ASP A 64 11.12 4.47 -15.65
C ASP A 64 11.55 3.01 -15.55
N GLU A 65 12.09 2.46 -16.63
CA GLU A 65 12.58 1.07 -16.65
C GLU A 65 13.73 0.82 -15.68
N GLN A 66 14.55 1.82 -15.42
CA GLN A 66 15.61 1.71 -14.41
C GLN A 66 15.02 1.69 -13.00
N LEU A 67 14.04 2.55 -12.71
CA LEU A 67 13.34 2.56 -11.42
C LEU A 67 12.63 1.23 -11.17
N LYS A 68 11.92 0.71 -12.18
CA LYS A 68 11.25 -0.60 -12.09
C LYS A 68 12.24 -1.74 -11.84
N ARG A 69 13.38 -1.77 -12.56
CA ARG A 69 14.43 -2.77 -12.33
C ARG A 69 15.01 -2.68 -10.92
N GLN A 70 15.28 -1.47 -10.42
CA GLN A 70 15.79 -1.27 -9.06
C GLN A 70 14.79 -1.76 -8.00
N LEU A 71 13.51 -1.52 -8.21
CA LEU A 71 12.46 -1.99 -7.32
C LEU A 71 12.35 -3.51 -7.34
N ASN A 72 12.33 -4.11 -8.52
CA ASN A 72 12.26 -5.56 -8.68
C ASN A 72 13.46 -6.30 -8.08
N SER A 73 14.68 -5.76 -8.23
CA SER A 73 15.90 -6.41 -7.77
C SER A 73 16.11 -6.39 -6.26
N ARG A 74 15.32 -5.64 -5.51
CA ARG A 74 15.44 -5.48 -4.06
C ARG A 74 14.40 -6.33 -3.34
N THR A 75 14.80 -6.95 -2.25
CA THR A 75 13.84 -7.50 -1.28
C THR A 75 13.39 -6.37 -0.37
N ALA A 76 12.09 -6.17 -0.24
CA ALA A 76 11.52 -5.18 0.66
C ALA A 76 10.43 -5.80 1.54
N SER A 77 10.42 -5.42 2.81
CA SER A 77 9.37 -5.78 3.76
C SER A 77 8.59 -4.52 4.15
N TYR A 78 7.29 -4.55 3.98
CA TYR A 78 6.36 -3.48 4.32
C TYR A 78 5.61 -3.86 5.58
N LEU A 79 5.85 -3.15 6.67
CA LEU A 79 5.09 -3.33 7.91
C LEU A 79 3.80 -2.52 7.80
N LEU A 80 2.67 -3.18 7.95
CA LEU A 80 1.35 -2.59 7.78
C LEU A 80 0.58 -2.76 9.08
N GLY A 81 0.17 -1.65 9.70
CA GLY A 81 -0.61 -1.68 10.93
C GLY A 81 -2.03 -2.22 10.70
N GLU A 82 -2.43 -3.24 11.47
CA GLU A 82 -3.77 -3.85 11.39
C GLU A 82 -4.89 -2.82 11.56
N LEU A 83 -4.68 -1.84 12.43
CA LEU A 83 -5.66 -0.80 12.76
C LEU A 83 -5.48 0.50 11.94
N ASP A 84 -4.59 0.52 10.93
CA ASP A 84 -4.41 1.68 10.05
C ASP A 84 -5.48 1.74 8.94
N ILE A 85 -6.72 1.72 9.39
CA ILE A 85 -7.95 1.66 8.59
C ILE A 85 -8.80 2.92 8.69
N LEU A 86 -8.39 3.88 9.53
CA LEU A 86 -9.13 5.12 9.73
C LEU A 86 -8.42 6.29 9.04
N PRO A 87 -9.17 7.31 8.56
CA PRO A 87 -8.61 8.49 7.90
C PRO A 87 -8.08 9.52 8.92
N LEU A 88 -7.11 9.08 9.74
CA LEU A 88 -6.50 9.90 10.79
C LEU A 88 -5.11 10.39 10.39
N TYR A 89 -4.62 11.45 11.04
CA TYR A 89 -3.23 11.92 10.96
C TYR A 89 -2.69 12.08 9.53
N GLY A 90 -3.24 13.03 8.78
CA GLY A 90 -2.78 13.33 7.42
C GLY A 90 -3.08 12.22 6.41
N PHE A 91 -4.19 11.54 6.58
CA PHE A 91 -4.68 10.59 5.58
C PHE A 91 -4.93 11.32 4.26
N ASP A 92 -4.32 10.83 3.19
CA ASP A 92 -4.53 11.39 1.86
C ASP A 92 -5.81 10.85 1.22
N GLU A 93 -6.77 11.74 1.02
CA GLU A 93 -8.05 11.46 0.37
C GLU A 93 -8.10 11.92 -1.09
N SER A 94 -6.95 12.32 -1.65
CA SER A 94 -6.89 12.67 -3.06
C SER A 94 -7.34 11.51 -3.94
N CYS A 95 -7.87 11.82 -5.13
CA CYS A 95 -8.33 10.76 -6.02
C CYS A 95 -7.22 9.76 -6.39
N SER A 96 -5.98 10.22 -6.47
CA SER A 96 -4.82 9.37 -6.75
C SER A 96 -4.53 8.40 -5.60
N ALA A 97 -4.61 8.87 -4.36
CA ALA A 97 -4.45 8.04 -3.18
C ALA A 97 -5.61 7.05 -3.02
N MET A 98 -6.85 7.51 -3.17
CA MET A 98 -8.06 6.67 -3.08
C MET A 98 -8.13 5.61 -4.18
N ALA A 99 -7.50 5.86 -5.32
CA ALA A 99 -7.37 4.87 -6.39
C ALA A 99 -6.54 3.65 -5.97
N GLN A 100 -5.65 3.78 -5.00
CA GLN A 100 -4.82 2.67 -4.49
C GLN A 100 -5.54 1.83 -3.44
N GLY A 101 -6.56 2.36 -2.81
CA GLY A 101 -7.35 1.67 -1.81
C GLY A 101 -7.95 2.61 -0.77
N PRO A 102 -9.01 2.18 -0.05
CA PRO A 102 -9.77 3.03 0.85
C PRO A 102 -9.05 3.31 2.19
N THR A 103 -8.04 2.53 2.55
CA THR A 103 -7.29 2.68 3.80
C THR A 103 -5.80 2.52 3.55
N ARG A 104 -4.93 2.98 4.47
CA ARG A 104 -3.49 2.79 4.35
C ARG A 104 -3.11 1.31 4.35
N LEU A 105 -3.75 0.52 5.20
CA LEU A 105 -3.58 -0.94 5.23
C LEU A 105 -3.89 -1.56 3.87
N ALA A 106 -5.04 -1.23 3.29
CA ALA A 106 -5.45 -1.73 1.98
C ALA A 106 -4.46 -1.31 0.87
N ARG A 107 -4.02 -0.05 0.87
CA ARG A 107 -3.03 0.47 -0.09
C ARG A 107 -1.71 -0.29 -0.02
N GLY A 108 -1.25 -0.60 1.19
CA GLY A 108 -0.01 -1.34 1.40
C GLY A 108 -0.07 -2.76 0.81
N PHE A 109 -1.10 -3.52 1.11
CA PHE A 109 -1.29 -4.86 0.53
C PHE A 109 -1.45 -4.81 -0.98
N ALA A 110 -2.26 -3.89 -1.49
CA ALA A 110 -2.48 -3.73 -2.91
C ALA A 110 -1.19 -3.39 -3.65
N TYR A 111 -0.37 -2.51 -3.09
CA TYR A 111 0.93 -2.15 -3.66
C TYR A 111 1.87 -3.34 -3.75
N VAL A 112 2.05 -4.10 -2.66
CA VAL A 112 2.93 -5.27 -2.64
C VAL A 112 2.47 -6.33 -3.64
N LYS A 113 1.17 -6.59 -3.68
CA LYS A 113 0.60 -7.51 -4.68
C LYS A 113 0.91 -7.03 -6.10
N PHE A 114 0.66 -5.76 -6.40
CA PHE A 114 0.94 -5.19 -7.72
C PHE A 114 2.42 -5.34 -8.11
N VAL A 115 3.34 -4.95 -7.23
CA VAL A 115 4.78 -5.00 -7.52
C VAL A 115 5.24 -6.45 -7.78
N ASN A 116 4.76 -7.41 -6.99
CA ASN A 116 5.09 -8.81 -7.18
C ASN A 116 4.50 -9.39 -8.46
N ASP A 117 3.23 -9.11 -8.75
CA ASP A 117 2.55 -9.67 -9.91
C ASP A 117 3.04 -9.04 -11.23
N THR A 118 3.23 -7.73 -11.25
CA THR A 118 3.53 -6.98 -12.49
C THR A 118 5.03 -6.88 -12.75
N LEU A 119 5.82 -6.58 -11.73
CA LEU A 119 7.26 -6.40 -11.87
C LEU A 119 8.05 -7.66 -11.53
N LYS A 120 7.37 -8.74 -11.09
CA LYS A 120 8.01 -10.00 -10.67
C LYS A 120 9.00 -9.81 -9.52
N ALA A 121 8.73 -8.86 -8.63
CA ALA A 121 9.51 -8.64 -7.42
C ALA A 121 9.21 -9.69 -6.34
N ASN A 122 10.01 -9.70 -5.29
CA ASN A 122 9.81 -10.55 -4.13
C ASN A 122 9.68 -9.69 -2.86
N HIS A 123 8.63 -8.91 -2.81
CA HIS A 123 8.32 -8.04 -1.68
C HIS A 123 7.37 -8.72 -0.70
N LYS A 124 7.46 -8.37 0.57
CA LYS A 124 6.63 -8.94 1.63
C LYS A 124 5.75 -7.85 2.26
N ALA A 125 4.45 -8.12 2.35
CA ALA A 125 3.52 -7.34 3.16
C ALA A 125 3.33 -8.07 4.50
N ILE A 126 3.61 -7.42 5.61
CA ILE A 126 3.58 -7.99 6.96
C ILE A 126 2.65 -7.15 7.81
N MET A 127 1.53 -7.75 8.20
CA MET A 127 0.59 -7.12 9.09
C MET A 127 1.10 -7.14 10.52
N VAL A 128 1.12 -5.98 11.16
CA VAL A 128 1.47 -5.83 12.56
C VAL A 128 0.20 -5.66 13.37
N ASN A 129 -0.12 -6.66 14.20
CA ASN A 129 -1.35 -6.71 14.97
C ASN A 129 -1.44 -5.56 15.96
N ALA A 130 -2.65 -5.08 16.19
CA ALA A 130 -2.99 -4.03 17.16
C ALA A 130 -2.25 -2.69 16.96
N CYS A 131 -1.55 -2.47 15.86
CA CYS A 131 -0.92 -1.21 15.51
C CYS A 131 -1.74 -0.43 14.48
N GLY A 132 -1.89 0.87 14.71
CA GLY A 132 -2.42 1.82 13.73
C GLY A 132 -1.29 2.49 12.94
N HIS A 133 -1.51 3.76 12.53
CA HIS A 133 -0.50 4.57 11.87
C HIS A 133 0.54 5.11 12.86
N ASP A 134 1.27 4.21 13.48
CA ASP A 134 2.26 4.50 14.53
C ASP A 134 3.55 3.73 14.28
N ALA A 135 4.60 4.45 13.91
CA ALA A 135 5.91 3.88 13.59
C ALA A 135 6.53 3.17 14.81
N ARG A 136 6.37 3.71 16.02
CA ARG A 136 6.93 3.11 17.23
C ARG A 136 6.27 1.77 17.52
N CYS A 137 4.94 1.71 17.44
CA CYS A 137 4.20 0.46 17.59
C CYS A 137 4.67 -0.58 16.56
N MET A 138 4.76 -0.20 15.29
CA MET A 138 5.12 -1.13 14.21
C MET A 138 6.56 -1.62 14.33
N PHE A 139 7.53 -0.72 14.50
CA PHE A 139 8.96 -1.09 14.51
C PHE A 139 9.42 -1.74 15.82
N ALA A 140 8.73 -1.50 16.93
CA ALA A 140 9.02 -2.17 18.20
C ALA A 140 8.27 -3.49 18.41
N SER A 141 7.48 -3.91 17.43
CA SER A 141 6.71 -5.17 17.51
C SER A 141 7.61 -6.40 17.41
N GLU A 142 7.19 -7.49 18.05
CA GLU A 142 7.90 -8.78 18.00
C GLU A 142 8.09 -9.30 16.57
N ILE A 143 7.16 -9.00 15.67
CA ILE A 143 7.23 -9.42 14.26
C ILE A 143 8.23 -8.58 13.46
N ALA A 144 8.47 -7.32 13.85
CA ALA A 144 9.38 -6.43 13.16
C ALA A 144 10.85 -6.62 13.58
N LEU A 145 11.11 -6.92 14.85
CA LEU A 145 12.46 -7.04 15.39
C LEU A 145 13.35 -8.01 14.64
N PRO A 146 12.92 -9.25 14.29
CA PRO A 146 13.75 -10.17 13.52
C PRO A 146 14.01 -9.71 12.09
N ILE A 147 13.17 -8.85 11.53
CA ILE A 147 13.34 -8.31 10.18
C ILE A 147 14.37 -7.19 10.16
N LEU A 148 14.45 -6.43 11.25
CA LEU A 148 15.33 -5.27 11.37
C LEU A 148 16.73 -5.62 11.84
N PHE A 149 16.89 -6.71 12.59
CA PHE A 149 18.13 -7.06 13.30
C PHE A 149 18.69 -8.45 12.98
N ASN A 150 18.29 -9.05 11.86
CA ASN A 150 18.89 -10.28 11.34
C ASN A 150 19.87 -10.01 10.21
#